data_7eed5377a50108ac238af4e531a1d92d
#
_entry.id   7eed5377a50108ac238af4e531a1d92d
#
_cell.length_a   1.000
_cell.length_b   1.000
_cell.length_c   1.000
_cell.angle_alpha   90.00
_cell.angle_beta   90.00
_cell.angle_gamma   90.00
#
_symmetry.space_group_name_H-M   'P 1'
#
loop_
_entity.id
_entity.type
_entity.pdbx_description
1 polymer ?
#
loop_
_entity_poly.entity_id
_entity_poly.type
_entity_poly.pdbx_seq_one_letter_code
_entity_poly.pdbx_strand_id
1 'polypeptide(L)'
;SDGYASTLKRLITFTQAKFISLADVVGYDVSYVNKWSNGTKLPSSRYVERINEEMGQYFAELITKQKKETKFFKTFPISENTDDLGFEIGQYLCAAYRTTLNQNRVPKGKENRPSIQVVTGHHDTSAFLSDLLQKGIQSLESDGELLVLGEFCTLYKTGFWKYFEGLELQHRLTIRVGLDLDKIESNFDDLITVYRTLDNFLDIDFVFYDIQDTSNANLIILKGAFVVQYALDTQPRFKMCTYIFDESLVGDIYEKFSFNGAEKKPLMSTVSSLGLEELGYRTAFYATTKFFFYLTIGFEFLLPHEVFDHISETVSPEQAFA
;
A
#
# COMPACT_ATOMS: atom_id res chain seq x y z
N SER A 1 -0.78 -12.56 -4.98
CA SER A 1 -0.71 -11.92 -6.30
C SER A 1 -1.32 -12.82 -7.34
N ASP A 2 -2.18 -12.25 -8.15
CA ASP A 2 -2.85 -12.97 -9.23
C ASP A 2 -1.79 -13.44 -10.24
N GLY A 3 -1.74 -14.75 -10.52
CA GLY A 3 -0.89 -15.28 -11.58
C GLY A 3 -1.35 -14.79 -12.97
N TYR A 4 -0.54 -15.03 -13.99
CA TYR A 4 -0.78 -14.59 -15.37
C TYR A 4 -2.21 -14.92 -15.88
N ALA A 5 -2.66 -16.15 -15.65
CA ALA A 5 -3.97 -16.59 -16.10
C ALA A 5 -5.12 -15.80 -15.45
N SER A 6 -5.06 -15.56 -14.14
CA SER A 6 -6.11 -14.82 -13.44
C SER A 6 -6.10 -13.33 -13.85
N THR A 7 -4.92 -12.72 -14.00
CA THR A 7 -4.77 -11.34 -14.46
C THR A 7 -5.34 -11.18 -15.89
N LEU A 8 -4.96 -12.06 -16.81
CA LEU A 8 -5.46 -12.04 -18.18
C LEU A 8 -6.99 -12.24 -18.23
N LYS A 9 -7.51 -13.18 -17.43
CA LYS A 9 -8.96 -13.44 -17.34
C LYS A 9 -9.72 -12.22 -16.79
N ARG A 10 -9.17 -11.53 -15.78
CA ARG A 10 -9.77 -10.30 -15.23
C ARG A 10 -9.84 -9.19 -16.29
N LEU A 11 -8.77 -8.97 -17.04
CA LEU A 11 -8.74 -7.99 -18.13
C LEU A 11 -9.76 -8.32 -19.23
N ILE A 12 -9.81 -9.59 -19.67
CA ILE A 12 -10.80 -10.06 -20.66
C ILE A 12 -12.23 -9.82 -20.16
N THR A 13 -12.50 -10.18 -18.89
CA THR A 13 -13.84 -10.00 -18.30
C THR A 13 -14.21 -8.53 -18.17
N PHE A 14 -13.30 -7.68 -17.72
CA PHE A 14 -13.53 -6.24 -17.55
C PHE A 14 -13.82 -5.54 -18.88
N THR A 15 -13.00 -5.83 -19.89
CA THR A 15 -13.10 -5.21 -21.22
C THR A 15 -14.13 -5.91 -22.12
N GLN A 16 -14.61 -7.10 -21.74
CA GLN A 16 -15.44 -7.97 -22.58
C GLN A 16 -14.78 -8.32 -23.91
N ALA A 17 -13.45 -8.43 -23.91
CA ALA A 17 -12.67 -8.78 -25.08
C ALA A 17 -13.04 -10.19 -25.60
N LYS A 18 -13.16 -10.33 -26.91
CA LYS A 18 -13.38 -11.63 -27.52
C LYS A 18 -12.06 -12.37 -27.72
N PHE A 19 -12.01 -13.64 -27.39
CA PHE A 19 -10.81 -14.47 -27.56
C PHE A 19 -10.27 -14.49 -28.99
N ILE A 20 -11.18 -14.50 -29.98
CA ILE A 20 -10.82 -14.46 -31.42
C ILE A 20 -10.05 -13.14 -31.70
N SER A 21 -10.58 -12.00 -31.27
CA SER A 21 -9.94 -10.72 -31.55
C SER A 21 -8.57 -10.59 -30.84
N LEU A 22 -8.45 -11.12 -29.62
CA LEU A 22 -7.16 -11.19 -28.94
C LEU A 22 -6.16 -12.08 -29.69
N ALA A 23 -6.62 -13.21 -30.20
CA ALA A 23 -5.81 -14.14 -30.98
C ALA A 23 -5.30 -13.50 -32.27
N ASP A 24 -6.17 -12.77 -32.98
CA ASP A 24 -5.81 -12.00 -34.17
C ASP A 24 -4.76 -10.96 -33.91
N VAL A 25 -4.90 -10.18 -32.79
CA VAL A 25 -3.96 -9.12 -32.38
C VAL A 25 -2.56 -9.67 -32.11
N VAL A 26 -2.45 -10.78 -31.39
CA VAL A 26 -1.14 -11.38 -31.04
C VAL A 26 -0.60 -12.35 -32.08
N GLY A 27 -1.35 -12.62 -33.16
CA GLY A 27 -0.93 -13.53 -34.24
C GLY A 27 -0.85 -15.00 -33.82
N TYR A 28 -1.77 -15.45 -32.94
CA TYR A 28 -1.82 -16.80 -32.44
C TYR A 28 -3.22 -17.43 -32.70
N ASP A 29 -3.28 -18.75 -32.68
CA ASP A 29 -4.58 -19.45 -32.70
C ASP A 29 -5.33 -19.19 -31.37
N VAL A 30 -6.67 -19.08 -31.48
CA VAL A 30 -7.56 -18.80 -30.34
C VAL A 30 -7.41 -19.83 -29.20
N SER A 31 -7.04 -21.06 -29.51
CA SER A 31 -6.79 -22.11 -28.53
C SER A 31 -5.60 -21.80 -27.61
N TYR A 32 -4.59 -21.05 -28.08
CA TYR A 32 -3.48 -20.63 -27.26
C TYR A 32 -3.90 -19.56 -26.27
N VAL A 33 -4.62 -18.54 -26.72
CA VAL A 33 -5.13 -17.47 -25.83
C VAL A 33 -6.04 -18.05 -24.75
N ASN A 34 -6.87 -19.03 -25.12
CA ASN A 34 -7.71 -19.75 -24.17
C ASN A 34 -6.88 -20.55 -23.15
N LYS A 35 -5.82 -21.24 -23.58
CA LYS A 35 -4.89 -21.94 -22.69
C LYS A 35 -4.15 -20.99 -21.75
N TRP A 36 -3.80 -19.79 -22.20
CA TRP A 36 -3.15 -18.78 -21.36
C TRP A 36 -4.11 -18.25 -20.31
N SER A 37 -5.36 -17.96 -20.67
CA SER A 37 -6.36 -17.41 -19.74
C SER A 37 -6.87 -18.43 -18.70
N ASN A 38 -6.79 -19.72 -18.98
CA ASN A 38 -7.16 -20.76 -18.03
C ASN A 38 -5.96 -21.41 -17.29
N GLY A 39 -4.73 -20.92 -17.57
CA GLY A 39 -3.52 -21.34 -16.84
C GLY A 39 -2.95 -22.69 -17.27
N THR A 40 -3.50 -23.36 -18.30
CA THR A 40 -2.97 -24.66 -18.77
C THR A 40 -1.66 -24.52 -19.55
N LYS A 41 -1.36 -23.31 -20.06
CA LYS A 41 -0.11 -23.00 -20.75
C LYS A 41 0.22 -21.52 -20.57
N LEU A 42 1.49 -21.19 -20.51
CA LEU A 42 1.98 -19.81 -20.55
C LEU A 42 2.45 -19.44 -21.97
N PRO A 43 2.45 -18.14 -22.32
CA PRO A 43 3.15 -17.67 -23.51
C PRO A 43 4.64 -18.06 -23.49
N SER A 44 5.25 -18.21 -24.65
CA SER A 44 6.69 -18.50 -24.76
C SER A 44 7.49 -17.32 -24.21
N SER A 45 8.51 -17.61 -23.37
CA SER A 45 9.40 -16.59 -22.78
C SER A 45 10.09 -15.71 -23.83
N ARG A 46 10.30 -16.24 -25.04
CA ARG A 46 10.91 -15.51 -26.15
C ARG A 46 10.04 -14.40 -26.71
N TYR A 47 8.72 -14.55 -26.61
CA TYR A 47 7.75 -13.65 -27.27
C TYR A 47 6.77 -12.99 -26.29
N VAL A 48 6.88 -13.28 -25.01
CA VAL A 48 5.90 -12.84 -23.99
C VAL A 48 5.81 -11.31 -23.89
N GLU A 49 6.92 -10.61 -24.01
CA GLU A 49 6.93 -9.13 -23.94
C GLU A 49 6.10 -8.55 -25.10
N ARG A 50 6.39 -8.95 -26.33
CA ARG A 50 5.63 -8.53 -27.50
C ARG A 50 4.14 -8.89 -27.40
N ILE A 51 3.83 -10.14 -27.00
CA ILE A 51 2.45 -10.60 -26.84
C ILE A 51 1.70 -9.73 -25.82
N ASN A 52 2.32 -9.42 -24.70
CA ASN A 52 1.69 -8.63 -23.66
C ASN A 52 1.56 -7.14 -24.02
N GLU A 53 2.51 -6.58 -24.77
CA GLU A 53 2.40 -5.23 -25.32
C GLU A 53 1.22 -5.11 -26.29
N GLU A 54 1.12 -6.04 -27.25
CA GLU A 54 0.02 -6.08 -28.22
C GLU A 54 -1.34 -6.26 -27.53
N MET A 55 -1.43 -7.15 -26.53
CA MET A 55 -2.63 -7.30 -25.70
C MET A 55 -2.94 -6.03 -24.91
N GLY A 56 -1.92 -5.40 -24.34
CA GLY A 56 -2.05 -4.18 -23.56
C GLY A 56 -2.65 -3.05 -24.37
N GLN A 57 -2.15 -2.82 -25.58
CA GLN A 57 -2.69 -1.81 -26.51
C GLN A 57 -4.15 -2.13 -26.86
N TYR A 58 -4.46 -3.37 -27.16
CA TYR A 58 -5.83 -3.78 -27.49
C TYR A 58 -6.79 -3.57 -26.31
N PHE A 59 -6.39 -3.92 -25.08
CA PHE A 59 -7.21 -3.67 -23.89
C PHE A 59 -7.42 -2.18 -23.65
N ALA A 60 -6.38 -1.35 -23.80
CA ALA A 60 -6.48 0.10 -23.66
C ALA A 60 -7.46 0.70 -24.64
N GLU A 61 -7.41 0.28 -25.92
CA GLU A 61 -8.37 0.72 -26.94
C GLU A 61 -9.82 0.37 -26.55
N LEU A 62 -10.06 -0.85 -26.03
CA LEU A 62 -11.38 -1.25 -25.58
C LEU A 62 -11.87 -0.44 -24.38
N ILE A 63 -10.99 -0.15 -23.41
CA ILE A 63 -11.29 0.64 -22.22
C ILE A 63 -11.70 2.04 -22.63
N THR A 64 -10.91 2.69 -23.48
CA THR A 64 -11.19 4.05 -23.99
C THR A 64 -12.46 4.08 -24.83
N LYS A 65 -12.64 3.14 -25.75
CA LYS A 65 -13.87 3.02 -26.57
C LYS A 65 -15.12 2.84 -25.72
N GLN A 66 -15.02 2.13 -24.60
CA GLN A 66 -16.12 1.88 -23.66
C GLN A 66 -16.28 2.98 -22.61
N LYS A 67 -15.40 3.99 -22.58
CA LYS A 67 -15.36 5.08 -21.58
C LYS A 67 -15.30 4.53 -20.15
N LYS A 68 -14.46 3.52 -19.91
CA LYS A 68 -14.34 2.83 -18.62
C LYS A 68 -13.03 3.15 -17.88
N GLU A 69 -12.28 4.17 -18.28
CA GLU A 69 -10.96 4.51 -17.73
C GLU A 69 -11.03 4.71 -16.21
N THR A 70 -11.93 5.55 -15.74
CA THR A 70 -12.09 5.80 -14.28
C THR A 70 -12.40 4.54 -13.49
N LYS A 71 -13.24 3.64 -14.05
CA LYS A 71 -13.56 2.36 -13.40
C LYS A 71 -12.37 1.41 -13.45
N PHE A 72 -11.60 1.46 -14.53
CA PHE A 72 -10.40 0.65 -14.71
C PHE A 72 -9.35 0.96 -13.65
N PHE A 73 -9.01 2.24 -13.46
CA PHE A 73 -8.03 2.67 -12.46
C PHE A 73 -8.45 2.39 -11.02
N LYS A 74 -9.76 2.30 -10.74
CA LYS A 74 -10.27 1.84 -9.45
C LYS A 74 -10.18 0.32 -9.26
N THR A 75 -10.14 -0.46 -10.33
CA THR A 75 -10.20 -1.93 -10.29
C THR A 75 -8.82 -2.57 -10.41
N PHE A 76 -7.91 -1.93 -11.15
CA PHE A 76 -6.57 -2.44 -11.43
C PHE A 76 -5.51 -1.53 -10.83
N PRO A 77 -4.38 -2.09 -10.34
CA PRO A 77 -3.31 -1.32 -9.69
C PRO A 77 -2.41 -0.63 -10.74
N ILE A 78 -3.02 0.20 -11.58
CA ILE A 78 -2.35 0.99 -12.62
C ILE A 78 -2.67 2.46 -12.35
N SER A 79 -1.66 3.34 -12.46
CA SER A 79 -1.80 4.76 -12.17
C SER A 79 -2.69 5.47 -13.19
N GLU A 80 -3.52 6.41 -12.70
CA GLU A 80 -4.31 7.30 -13.57
C GLU A 80 -3.44 8.30 -14.35
N ASN A 81 -2.21 8.57 -13.86
CA ASN A 81 -1.27 9.53 -14.48
C ASN A 81 -0.32 8.84 -15.47
N THR A 82 -0.85 7.98 -16.33
CA THR A 82 -0.04 7.34 -17.36
C THR A 82 -0.24 7.99 -18.72
N ASP A 83 0.88 8.21 -19.44
CA ASP A 83 0.86 8.73 -20.81
C ASP A 83 0.49 7.65 -21.84
N ASP A 84 0.69 6.36 -21.50
CA ASP A 84 0.38 5.21 -22.37
C ASP A 84 -0.24 4.06 -21.55
N LEU A 85 -1.56 4.04 -21.52
CA LEU A 85 -2.33 3.01 -20.82
C LEU A 85 -2.06 1.61 -21.40
N GLY A 86 -1.84 1.50 -22.71
CA GLY A 86 -1.57 0.22 -23.37
C GLY A 86 -0.25 -0.39 -22.92
N PHE A 87 0.80 0.43 -22.85
CA PHE A 87 2.09 0.02 -22.33
C PHE A 87 1.99 -0.44 -20.87
N GLU A 88 1.29 0.33 -20.02
CA GLU A 88 1.12 -0.01 -18.61
C GLU A 88 0.38 -1.34 -18.38
N ILE A 89 -0.67 -1.59 -19.17
CA ILE A 89 -1.38 -2.89 -19.13
C ILE A 89 -0.46 -4.03 -19.60
N GLY A 90 0.33 -3.81 -20.64
CA GLY A 90 1.32 -4.76 -21.13
C GLY A 90 2.36 -5.13 -20.07
N GLN A 91 2.90 -4.11 -19.36
CA GLN A 91 3.82 -4.31 -18.25
C GLN A 91 3.18 -5.03 -17.06
N TYR A 92 1.92 -4.73 -16.75
CA TYR A 92 1.17 -5.43 -15.72
C TYR A 92 1.00 -6.93 -16.03
N LEU A 93 0.74 -7.28 -17.28
CA LEU A 93 0.72 -8.68 -17.75
C LEU A 93 2.12 -9.33 -17.66
N CYS A 94 3.19 -8.62 -18.00
CA CYS A 94 4.56 -9.11 -17.87
C CYS A 94 4.92 -9.40 -16.40
N ALA A 95 4.54 -8.54 -15.47
CA ALA A 95 4.74 -8.75 -14.05
C ALA A 95 3.99 -10.01 -13.55
N ALA A 96 2.74 -10.19 -13.94
CA ALA A 96 1.96 -11.37 -13.61
C ALA A 96 2.56 -12.66 -14.20
N TYR A 97 3.14 -12.61 -15.40
CA TYR A 97 3.86 -13.72 -16.03
C TYR A 97 5.09 -14.14 -15.20
N ARG A 98 5.93 -13.18 -14.82
CA ARG A 98 7.13 -13.43 -13.99
C ARG A 98 6.76 -14.01 -12.63
N THR A 99 5.69 -13.50 -12.01
CA THR A 99 5.17 -14.06 -10.76
C THR A 99 4.80 -15.53 -10.92
N THR A 100 4.08 -15.90 -12.00
CA THR A 100 3.70 -17.30 -12.27
C THR A 100 4.92 -18.19 -12.52
N LEU A 101 5.93 -17.71 -13.24
CA LEU A 101 7.17 -18.46 -13.43
C LEU A 101 7.90 -18.72 -12.12
N ASN A 102 7.95 -17.74 -11.24
CA ASN A 102 8.58 -17.89 -9.93
C ASN A 102 7.82 -18.87 -9.04
N GLN A 103 6.49 -18.86 -9.07
CA GLN A 103 5.66 -19.83 -8.35
C GLN A 103 5.85 -21.27 -8.86
N ASN A 104 6.02 -21.47 -10.17
CA ASN A 104 6.25 -22.77 -10.78
C ASN A 104 7.68 -23.31 -10.61
N ARG A 105 8.62 -22.45 -10.21
CA ARG A 105 10.02 -22.82 -9.94
C ARG A 105 10.29 -23.25 -8.51
N VAL A 106 9.27 -23.25 -7.63
CA VAL A 106 9.44 -23.70 -6.23
C VAL A 106 9.35 -25.23 -6.18
N PRO A 107 10.46 -25.98 -6.00
CA PRO A 107 10.42 -27.40 -5.68
C PRO A 107 9.74 -27.57 -4.31
N LYS A 108 8.91 -28.58 -4.19
CA LYS A 108 8.32 -29.03 -2.91
C LYS A 108 9.40 -29.69 -2.06
N GLY A 109 10.19 -28.89 -1.34
CA GLY A 109 11.21 -29.35 -0.41
C GLY A 109 11.68 -28.17 0.44
N LYS A 110 12.01 -28.37 1.71
CA LYS A 110 12.61 -27.36 2.58
C LYS A 110 13.82 -26.73 1.87
N GLU A 111 13.65 -25.58 1.23
CA GLU A 111 14.68 -24.93 0.47
C GLU A 111 15.33 -23.78 1.22
N ASN A 112 16.64 -23.76 1.17
CA ASN A 112 17.47 -22.56 1.38
C ASN A 112 17.02 -21.45 0.39
N ARG A 113 15.98 -20.70 0.75
CA ARG A 113 15.73 -19.43 0.08
C ARG A 113 16.89 -18.52 0.41
N PRO A 114 17.51 -17.84 -0.58
CA PRO A 114 18.52 -16.86 -0.25
C PRO A 114 17.91 -15.85 0.71
N SER A 115 18.58 -15.59 1.83
CA SER A 115 18.08 -14.66 2.86
C SER A 115 17.89 -13.23 2.37
N ILE A 116 18.39 -12.93 1.18
CA ILE A 116 18.28 -11.63 0.51
C ILE A 116 17.86 -11.85 -0.93
N GLN A 117 16.86 -11.09 -1.38
CA GLN A 117 16.38 -11.08 -2.76
C GLN A 117 16.32 -9.65 -3.29
N VAL A 118 16.50 -9.48 -4.59
CA VAL A 118 16.40 -8.18 -5.26
C VAL A 118 15.33 -8.27 -6.35
N VAL A 119 14.42 -7.31 -6.35
CA VAL A 119 13.38 -7.15 -7.39
C VAL A 119 13.61 -5.81 -8.08
N THR A 120 13.56 -5.79 -9.39
CA THR A 120 13.80 -4.60 -10.21
C THR A 120 12.65 -4.41 -11.22
N GLY A 121 12.43 -3.16 -11.61
CA GLY A 121 11.32 -2.79 -12.51
C GLY A 121 10.09 -2.31 -11.74
N HIS A 122 9.46 -1.26 -12.24
CA HIS A 122 8.37 -0.58 -11.53
C HIS A 122 7.21 -1.53 -11.18
N HIS A 123 6.65 -2.23 -12.17
CA HIS A 123 5.51 -3.12 -11.93
C HIS A 123 5.86 -4.33 -11.09
N ASP A 124 7.02 -4.93 -11.32
CA ASP A 124 7.47 -6.10 -10.56
C ASP A 124 7.69 -5.73 -9.09
N THR A 125 8.31 -4.56 -8.83
CA THR A 125 8.55 -4.08 -7.47
C THR A 125 7.24 -3.72 -6.77
N SER A 126 6.32 -3.02 -7.42
CA SER A 126 5.03 -2.65 -6.84
C SER A 126 4.16 -3.89 -6.57
N ALA A 127 4.08 -4.83 -7.51
CA ALA A 127 3.34 -6.08 -7.33
C ALA A 127 3.94 -6.94 -6.20
N PHE A 128 5.27 -7.02 -6.14
CA PHE A 128 5.98 -7.74 -5.09
C PHE A 128 5.73 -7.12 -3.72
N LEU A 129 5.84 -5.79 -3.58
CA LEU A 129 5.59 -5.08 -2.32
C LEU A 129 4.15 -5.26 -1.84
N SER A 130 3.17 -5.14 -2.75
CA SER A 130 1.77 -5.37 -2.42
C SER A 130 1.52 -6.78 -1.89
N ASP A 131 2.01 -7.80 -2.60
CA ASP A 131 1.86 -9.20 -2.20
C ASP A 131 2.57 -9.50 -0.86
N LEU A 132 3.79 -8.97 -0.69
CA LEU A 132 4.59 -9.14 0.52
C LEU A 132 3.91 -8.53 1.75
N LEU A 133 3.43 -7.29 1.65
CA LEU A 133 2.75 -6.61 2.74
C LEU A 133 1.43 -7.28 3.10
N GLN A 134 0.60 -7.60 2.10
CA GLN A 134 -0.67 -8.28 2.34
C GLN A 134 -0.46 -9.64 3.04
N LYS A 135 0.44 -10.48 2.51
CA LYS A 135 0.74 -11.77 3.12
C LYS A 135 1.38 -11.66 4.50
N GLY A 136 2.32 -10.74 4.66
CA GLY A 136 2.98 -10.50 5.94
C GLY A 136 1.99 -10.07 7.02
N ILE A 137 1.13 -9.11 6.72
CA ILE A 137 0.12 -8.61 7.65
C ILE A 137 -0.94 -9.68 7.97
N GLN A 138 -1.42 -10.41 6.95
CA GLN A 138 -2.40 -11.49 7.15
C GLN A 138 -1.83 -12.69 7.93
N SER A 139 -0.51 -12.88 7.93
CA SER A 139 0.16 -13.95 8.67
C SER A 139 0.48 -13.59 10.12
N LEU A 140 0.15 -12.40 10.59
CA LEU A 140 0.37 -11.99 11.97
C LEU A 140 -0.49 -12.83 12.92
N GLU A 141 0.14 -13.40 13.95
CA GLU A 141 -0.51 -14.18 15.01
C GLU A 141 -0.82 -13.30 16.25
N SER A 142 -0.37 -12.07 16.26
CA SER A 142 -0.57 -11.07 17.31
C SER A 142 -0.50 -9.66 16.71
N ASP A 143 -0.63 -8.63 17.55
CA ASP A 143 -0.50 -7.25 17.13
C ASP A 143 0.82 -7.00 16.37
N GLY A 144 0.70 -6.36 15.22
CA GLY A 144 1.81 -6.12 14.30
C GLY A 144 2.35 -4.70 14.37
N GLU A 145 3.63 -4.56 14.05
CA GLU A 145 4.28 -3.27 13.95
C GLU A 145 5.03 -3.16 12.61
N LEU A 146 4.66 -2.14 11.83
CA LEU A 146 5.29 -1.79 10.57
C LEU A 146 6.02 -0.46 10.71
N LEU A 147 7.32 -0.46 10.46
CA LEU A 147 8.14 0.75 10.43
C LEU A 147 8.33 1.19 8.98
N VAL A 148 8.00 2.44 8.69
CA VAL A 148 8.15 3.03 7.36
C VAL A 148 9.10 4.24 7.45
N LEU A 149 10.26 4.11 6.81
CA LEU A 149 11.28 5.16 6.70
C LEU A 149 11.42 5.58 5.25
N GLY A 150 11.56 6.86 5.05
CA GLY A 150 11.64 7.52 3.75
C GLY A 150 10.80 8.78 3.74
N GLU A 151 10.78 9.47 2.64
CA GLU A 151 9.99 10.69 2.51
C GLU A 151 8.52 10.31 2.29
N PHE A 152 7.69 10.60 3.30
CA PHE A 152 6.28 10.16 3.40
C PHE A 152 5.43 10.60 2.21
N CYS A 153 5.55 11.86 1.80
CA CYS A 153 4.74 12.41 0.72
C CYS A 153 5.14 11.86 -0.64
N THR A 154 6.41 11.53 -0.82
CA THR A 154 6.89 10.79 -2.00
C THR A 154 6.35 9.37 -2.02
N LEU A 155 6.35 8.67 -0.90
CA LEU A 155 5.71 7.35 -0.79
C LEU A 155 4.22 7.40 -1.08
N TYR A 156 3.52 8.43 -0.61
CA TYR A 156 2.11 8.62 -0.96
C TYR A 156 1.88 8.71 -2.46
N LYS A 157 2.72 9.48 -3.17
CA LYS A 157 2.66 9.62 -4.64
C LYS A 157 2.94 8.33 -5.40
N THR A 158 3.68 7.37 -4.81
CA THR A 158 3.88 6.04 -5.41
C THR A 158 2.62 5.16 -5.38
N GLY A 159 1.61 5.53 -4.61
CA GLY A 159 0.45 4.69 -4.33
C GLY A 159 0.72 3.59 -3.28
N PHE A 160 1.81 3.67 -2.52
CA PHE A 160 2.18 2.69 -1.49
C PHE A 160 1.04 2.41 -0.50
N TRP A 161 0.35 3.44 -0.04
CA TRP A 161 -0.73 3.31 0.94
C TRP A 161 -1.93 2.52 0.41
N LYS A 162 -2.14 2.46 -0.91
CA LYS A 162 -3.19 1.64 -1.53
C LYS A 162 -3.01 0.13 -1.26
N TYR A 163 -1.81 -0.32 -0.88
CA TYR A 163 -1.58 -1.72 -0.52
C TYR A 163 -2.29 -2.14 0.76
N PHE A 164 -2.74 -1.17 1.56
CA PHE A 164 -3.48 -1.39 2.80
C PHE A 164 -5.00 -1.29 2.61
N GLU A 165 -5.47 -0.83 1.45
CA GLU A 165 -6.91 -0.74 1.16
C GLU A 165 -7.55 -2.13 1.13
N GLY A 166 -8.66 -2.28 1.89
CA GLY A 166 -9.42 -3.53 1.94
C GLY A 166 -8.72 -4.68 2.65
N LEU A 167 -7.66 -4.43 3.43
CA LEU A 167 -7.09 -5.43 4.32
C LEU A 167 -8.04 -5.70 5.48
N GLU A 168 -8.44 -6.96 5.63
CA GLU A 168 -9.13 -7.42 6.85
C GLU A 168 -8.08 -7.72 7.92
N LEU A 169 -7.94 -6.82 8.90
CA LEU A 169 -6.99 -6.96 10.00
C LEU A 169 -7.58 -7.89 11.06
N GLN A 170 -6.92 -9.02 11.33
CA GLN A 170 -7.27 -9.93 12.44
C GLN A 170 -6.67 -9.47 13.77
N HIS A 171 -5.58 -8.72 13.72
CA HIS A 171 -4.85 -8.15 14.84
C HIS A 171 -4.61 -6.67 14.60
N ARG A 172 -4.35 -5.93 15.65
CA ARG A 172 -4.04 -4.51 15.58
C ARG A 172 -2.75 -4.29 14.80
N LEU A 173 -2.75 -3.36 13.85
CA LEU A 173 -1.56 -2.95 13.11
C LEU A 173 -1.17 -1.53 13.48
N THR A 174 0.03 -1.38 14.01
CA THR A 174 0.63 -0.07 14.28
C THR A 174 1.65 0.26 13.18
N ILE A 175 1.46 1.36 12.48
CA ILE A 175 2.41 1.86 11.49
C ILE A 175 3.17 3.03 12.07
N ARG A 176 4.48 2.87 12.25
CA ARG A 176 5.39 3.91 12.70
C ARG A 176 6.05 4.58 11.52
N VAL A 177 5.92 5.90 11.43
CA VAL A 177 6.36 6.68 10.27
C VAL A 177 7.25 7.82 10.71
N GLY A 178 8.37 8.01 10.02
CA GLY A 178 9.18 9.20 10.14
C GLY A 178 8.66 10.32 9.23
N LEU A 179 8.48 11.51 9.78
CA LEU A 179 8.15 12.75 9.07
C LEU A 179 9.25 13.78 9.26
N ASP A 180 9.48 14.57 8.23
CA ASP A 180 10.30 15.78 8.30
C ASP A 180 9.34 16.97 8.53
N LEU A 181 9.24 17.44 9.77
CA LEU A 181 8.32 18.51 10.13
C LEU A 181 8.59 19.81 9.39
N ASP A 182 9.85 20.18 9.20
CA ASP A 182 10.22 21.43 8.53
C ASP A 182 9.70 21.43 7.08
N LYS A 183 9.75 20.27 6.41
CA LYS A 183 9.17 20.12 5.07
C LYS A 183 7.65 20.21 5.07
N ILE A 184 7.00 19.54 6.02
CA ILE A 184 5.53 19.52 6.12
C ILE A 184 5.00 20.92 6.48
N GLU A 185 5.64 21.63 7.40
CA GLU A 185 5.24 23.00 7.75
C GLU A 185 5.43 23.98 6.59
N SER A 186 6.41 23.74 5.74
CA SER A 186 6.68 24.59 4.56
C SER A 186 5.76 24.31 3.38
N ASN A 187 5.07 23.17 3.35
CA ASN A 187 4.24 22.73 2.22
C ASN A 187 2.87 22.23 2.68
N PHE A 188 1.84 23.05 2.46
CA PHE A 188 0.46 22.73 2.84
C PHE A 188 -0.08 21.45 2.17
N ASP A 189 0.34 21.14 0.94
CA ASP A 189 -0.09 19.91 0.26
C ASP A 189 0.44 18.65 0.96
N ASP A 190 1.61 18.73 1.58
CA ASP A 190 2.19 17.62 2.34
C ASP A 190 1.41 17.40 3.65
N LEU A 191 0.98 18.46 4.33
CA LEU A 191 0.09 18.37 5.49
C LEU A 191 -1.26 17.71 5.11
N ILE A 192 -1.87 18.13 3.99
CA ILE A 192 -3.10 17.50 3.48
C ILE A 192 -2.88 16.03 3.18
N THR A 193 -1.71 15.65 2.67
CA THR A 193 -1.37 14.27 2.37
C THR A 193 -1.34 13.39 3.63
N VAL A 194 -0.74 13.89 4.72
CA VAL A 194 -0.77 13.20 6.02
C VAL A 194 -2.21 13.04 6.50
N TYR A 195 -3.00 14.11 6.47
CA TYR A 195 -4.39 14.10 6.89
C TYR A 195 -5.23 13.07 6.10
N ARG A 196 -5.12 13.08 4.76
CA ARG A 196 -5.84 12.11 3.91
C ARG A 196 -5.45 10.67 4.21
N THR A 197 -4.18 10.41 4.53
CA THR A 197 -3.77 9.05 4.88
C THR A 197 -4.45 8.59 6.16
N LEU A 198 -4.53 9.45 7.17
CA LEU A 198 -5.21 9.13 8.42
C LEU A 198 -6.71 8.89 8.23
N ASP A 199 -7.35 9.72 7.41
CA ASP A 199 -8.78 9.63 7.11
C ASP A 199 -9.14 8.34 6.34
N ASN A 200 -8.25 7.88 5.47
CA ASN A 200 -8.48 6.68 4.67
C ASN A 200 -8.26 5.36 5.44
N PHE A 201 -7.52 5.37 6.56
CA PHE A 201 -7.11 4.15 7.27
C PHE A 201 -7.42 4.24 8.77
N LEU A 202 -8.70 4.37 9.12
CA LEU A 202 -9.16 4.51 10.50
C LEU A 202 -8.89 3.26 11.38
N ASP A 203 -8.79 2.09 10.75
CA ASP A 203 -8.51 0.81 11.44
C ASP A 203 -7.01 0.55 11.66
N ILE A 204 -6.15 1.48 11.23
CA ILE A 204 -4.70 1.38 11.38
C ILE A 204 -4.21 2.46 12.36
N ASP A 205 -3.42 2.04 13.33
CA ASP A 205 -2.80 2.97 14.29
C ASP A 205 -1.55 3.60 13.70
N PHE A 206 -1.59 4.88 13.38
CA PHE A 206 -0.43 5.63 12.94
C PHE A 206 0.28 6.31 14.12
N VAL A 207 1.60 6.16 14.15
CA VAL A 207 2.48 6.88 15.08
C VAL A 207 3.54 7.61 14.28
N PHE A 208 3.52 8.92 14.30
CA PHE A 208 4.47 9.76 13.57
C PHE A 208 5.57 10.27 14.47
N TYR A 209 6.78 10.31 13.95
CA TYR A 209 7.97 10.81 14.63
C TYR A 209 8.63 11.90 13.80
N ASP A 210 9.10 12.96 14.46
CA ASP A 210 9.95 13.95 13.80
C ASP A 210 11.34 13.37 13.52
N ILE A 211 11.70 13.34 12.25
CA ILE A 211 13.01 12.89 11.80
C ILE A 211 13.57 13.93 10.86
N GLN A 212 14.52 14.71 11.35
CA GLN A 212 15.17 15.77 10.57
C GLN A 212 15.94 15.28 9.35
N ASP A 213 16.22 14.00 9.24
CA ASP A 213 16.92 13.39 8.08
C ASP A 213 16.25 12.08 7.66
N THR A 214 15.07 12.20 7.05
CA THR A 214 14.33 11.05 6.48
C THR A 214 14.92 10.58 5.16
N SER A 215 15.80 11.36 4.54
CA SER A 215 16.21 11.18 3.14
C SER A 215 17.15 10.01 2.92
N ASN A 216 17.77 9.47 3.97
CA ASN A 216 18.87 8.51 3.84
C ASN A 216 18.49 7.05 4.07
N ALA A 217 17.27 6.74 4.53
CA ALA A 217 16.83 5.37 4.74
C ALA A 217 15.45 5.14 4.11
N ASN A 218 15.43 4.47 2.98
CA ASN A 218 14.20 4.03 2.34
C ASN A 218 13.92 2.59 2.75
N LEU A 219 13.28 2.39 3.91
CA LEU A 219 13.05 1.09 4.52
C LEU A 219 11.57 0.90 4.87
N ILE A 220 11.11 -0.32 4.67
CA ILE A 220 9.82 -0.83 5.17
C ILE A 220 10.15 -2.07 5.96
N ILE A 221 9.82 -2.09 7.26
CA ILE A 221 10.16 -3.19 8.16
C ILE A 221 8.89 -3.69 8.85
N LEU A 222 8.48 -4.91 8.55
CA LEU A 222 7.50 -5.61 9.37
C LEU A 222 8.25 -6.37 10.46
N LYS A 223 8.05 -5.95 11.71
CA LYS A 223 8.77 -6.47 12.87
C LYS A 223 8.65 -8.00 12.95
N GLY A 224 9.79 -8.67 13.07
CA GLY A 224 9.86 -10.13 13.14
C GLY A 224 9.59 -10.87 11.83
N ALA A 225 9.28 -10.20 10.73
CA ALA A 225 8.93 -10.85 9.47
C ALA A 225 9.90 -10.51 8.32
N PHE A 226 10.08 -9.24 8.00
CA PHE A 226 10.94 -8.85 6.88
C PHE A 226 11.41 -7.40 6.94
N VAL A 227 12.47 -7.13 6.17
CA VAL A 227 12.93 -5.78 5.81
C VAL A 227 12.91 -5.64 4.30
N VAL A 228 12.40 -4.51 3.82
CA VAL A 228 12.54 -4.09 2.43
C VAL A 228 13.29 -2.77 2.39
N GLN A 229 14.39 -2.72 1.67
CA GLN A 229 15.03 -1.49 1.24
C GLN A 229 14.58 -1.19 -0.19
N TYR A 230 14.11 0.04 -0.45
CA TYR A 230 13.59 0.40 -1.75
C TYR A 230 14.31 1.61 -2.36
N ALA A 231 14.26 1.71 -3.67
CA ALA A 231 14.69 2.89 -4.41
C ALA A 231 13.57 3.36 -5.33
N LEU A 232 13.40 4.69 -5.42
CA LEU A 232 12.46 5.34 -6.31
C LEU A 232 13.19 5.92 -7.52
N ASP A 233 12.47 6.13 -8.61
CA ASP A 233 12.95 6.91 -9.75
C ASP A 233 12.65 8.42 -9.56
N THR A 234 12.96 9.23 -10.56
CA THR A 234 12.72 10.68 -10.55
C THR A 234 11.22 11.04 -10.61
N GLN A 235 10.40 10.17 -11.14
CA GLN A 235 8.95 10.18 -10.97
C GLN A 235 8.67 9.21 -9.82
N PRO A 236 7.95 9.57 -8.76
CA PRO A 236 7.85 8.76 -7.54
C PRO A 236 7.22 7.38 -7.82
N ARG A 237 8.04 6.45 -8.32
CA ARG A 237 7.72 5.06 -8.63
C ARG A 237 8.82 4.16 -8.11
N PHE A 238 8.44 3.00 -7.58
CA PHE A 238 9.40 1.99 -7.13
C PHE A 238 10.22 1.47 -8.30
N LYS A 239 11.52 1.70 -8.28
CA LYS A 239 12.47 1.23 -9.30
C LYS A 239 13.03 -0.14 -8.98
N MET A 240 13.34 -0.36 -7.73
CA MET A 240 13.84 -1.63 -7.22
C MET A 240 13.58 -1.75 -5.72
N CYS A 241 13.59 -2.98 -5.21
CA CYS A 241 13.72 -3.24 -3.79
C CYS A 241 14.61 -4.43 -3.50
N THR A 242 15.24 -4.40 -2.33
CA THR A 242 15.96 -5.52 -1.72
C THR A 242 15.14 -6.02 -0.56
N TYR A 243 14.81 -7.30 -0.57
CA TYR A 243 14.02 -7.98 0.44
C TYR A 243 14.90 -8.88 1.30
N ILE A 244 14.77 -8.77 2.61
CA ILE A 244 15.50 -9.52 3.62
C ILE A 244 14.49 -10.19 4.55
N PHE A 245 14.64 -11.50 4.78
CA PHE A 245 13.74 -12.28 5.65
C PHE A 245 14.48 -13.21 6.64
N ASP A 246 15.79 -13.01 6.80
CA ASP A 246 16.54 -13.64 7.86
C ASP A 246 16.12 -13.02 9.21
N GLU A 247 15.56 -13.84 10.11
CA GLU A 247 14.96 -13.38 11.35
C GLU A 247 15.93 -12.60 12.25
N SER A 248 17.18 -13.06 12.36
CA SER A 248 18.21 -12.38 13.16
C SER A 248 18.54 -11.00 12.55
N LEU A 249 18.72 -10.96 11.23
CA LEU A 249 19.08 -9.74 10.52
C LEU A 249 17.91 -8.73 10.52
N VAL A 250 16.67 -9.22 10.39
CA VAL A 250 15.45 -8.39 10.49
C VAL A 250 15.38 -7.76 11.89
N GLY A 251 15.63 -8.54 12.94
CA GLY A 251 15.66 -8.04 14.32
C GLY A 251 16.73 -6.97 14.52
N ASP A 252 17.95 -7.22 14.08
CA ASP A 252 19.07 -6.28 14.19
C ASP A 252 18.82 -4.96 13.45
N ILE A 253 18.23 -5.03 12.26
CA ILE A 253 17.89 -3.83 11.47
C ILE A 253 16.74 -3.09 12.16
N TYR A 254 15.70 -3.81 12.61
CA TYR A 254 14.58 -3.18 13.31
C TYR A 254 15.05 -2.41 14.53
N GLU A 255 15.88 -2.99 15.40
CA GLU A 255 16.39 -2.32 16.62
C GLU A 255 17.20 -1.06 16.29
N LYS A 256 17.97 -1.06 15.21
CA LYS A 256 18.78 0.10 14.79
C LYS A 256 17.94 1.26 14.23
N PHE A 257 16.85 0.94 13.54
CA PHE A 257 16.04 1.93 12.85
C PHE A 257 14.73 2.25 13.58
N SER A 258 14.37 1.47 14.61
CA SER A 258 13.19 1.76 15.42
C SER A 258 13.34 3.09 16.18
N PHE A 259 12.20 3.75 16.41
CA PHE A 259 12.15 5.05 17.13
C PHE A 259 12.22 4.89 18.65
N ASN A 260 12.83 3.82 19.17
CA ASN A 260 12.84 3.46 20.59
C ASN A 260 13.81 4.28 21.46
N GLY A 261 14.42 5.34 20.95
CA GLY A 261 15.30 6.22 21.75
C GLY A 261 14.52 7.21 22.62
N ALA A 262 14.99 7.47 23.85
CA ALA A 262 14.40 8.43 24.78
C ALA A 262 14.28 9.88 24.23
N GLU A 263 14.97 10.17 23.13
CA GLU A 263 14.98 11.48 22.47
C GLU A 263 13.90 11.63 21.38
N LYS A 264 13.26 10.53 20.95
CA LYS A 264 12.28 10.55 19.86
C LYS A 264 10.86 10.45 20.42
N LYS A 265 10.28 11.59 20.73
CA LYS A 265 8.88 11.65 21.13
C LYS A 265 7.98 11.54 19.90
N PRO A 266 6.90 10.75 19.97
CA PRO A 266 5.92 10.74 18.89
C PRO A 266 5.27 12.11 18.74
N LEU A 267 5.17 12.59 17.51
CA LEU A 267 4.44 13.82 17.16
C LEU A 267 2.94 13.61 17.28
N MET A 268 2.51 12.42 16.89
CA MET A 268 1.12 12.01 16.90
C MET A 268 1.05 10.50 17.10
N SER A 269 0.06 10.07 17.88
CA SER A 269 -0.30 8.66 18.04
C SER A 269 -1.81 8.53 18.12
N THR A 270 -2.32 7.40 17.66
CA THR A 270 -3.73 7.06 17.82
C THR A 270 -4.01 6.69 19.28
N VAL A 271 -5.05 7.26 19.86
CA VAL A 271 -5.45 6.99 21.25
C VAL A 271 -6.96 6.80 21.31
N SER A 272 -7.41 5.82 22.07
CA SER A 272 -8.84 5.66 22.36
C SER A 272 -9.34 6.77 23.29
N SER A 273 -10.66 7.01 23.33
CA SER A 273 -11.27 7.98 24.22
C SER A 273 -10.94 7.75 25.69
N LEU A 274 -10.86 6.49 26.14
CA LEU A 274 -10.42 6.11 27.48
C LEU A 274 -8.93 6.43 27.71
N GLY A 275 -8.08 6.15 26.71
CA GLY A 275 -6.64 6.47 26.79
C GLY A 275 -6.35 7.95 26.83
N LEU A 276 -7.20 8.80 26.27
CA LEU A 276 -7.07 10.28 26.40
C LEU A 276 -7.18 10.74 27.85
N GLU A 277 -8.08 10.16 28.64
CA GLU A 277 -8.21 10.51 30.07
C GLU A 277 -6.98 10.08 30.86
N GLU A 278 -6.47 8.86 30.60
CA GLU A 278 -5.26 8.33 31.26
C GLU A 278 -4.01 9.16 30.94
N LEU A 279 -3.90 9.69 29.74
CA LEU A 279 -2.79 10.55 29.31
C LEU A 279 -2.90 11.99 29.83
N GLY A 280 -3.99 12.33 30.54
CA GLY A 280 -4.19 13.67 31.06
C GLY A 280 -4.29 14.73 29.97
N TYR A 281 -4.97 14.43 28.86
CA TYR A 281 -5.08 15.29 27.68
C TYR A 281 -5.56 16.71 28.02
N ARG A 282 -6.45 16.86 29.03
CA ARG A 282 -6.92 18.19 29.48
C ARG A 282 -5.76 19.03 30.00
N THR A 283 -4.89 18.45 30.82
CA THR A 283 -3.71 19.14 31.35
C THR A 283 -2.76 19.54 30.24
N ALA A 284 -2.49 18.64 29.29
CA ALA A 284 -1.65 18.91 28.13
C ALA A 284 -2.26 20.00 27.23
N PHE A 285 -3.57 19.97 27.01
CA PHE A 285 -4.32 20.97 26.24
C PHE A 285 -4.17 22.37 26.82
N TYR A 286 -4.33 22.53 28.13
CA TYR A 286 -4.23 23.83 28.78
C TYR A 286 -2.78 24.29 28.99
N ALA A 287 -1.82 23.38 29.03
CA ALA A 287 -0.40 23.69 29.21
C ALA A 287 0.34 24.00 27.91
N THR A 288 -0.22 23.68 26.77
CA THR A 288 0.44 23.81 25.46
C THR A 288 -0.16 24.98 24.68
N THR A 289 0.66 25.87 24.17
CA THR A 289 0.22 27.03 23.37
C THR A 289 -0.05 26.68 21.90
N LYS A 290 0.48 25.56 21.44
CA LYS A 290 0.27 25.06 20.08
C LYS A 290 0.05 23.55 20.13
N PHE A 291 -1.08 23.09 19.64
CA PHE A 291 -1.37 21.67 19.48
C PHE A 291 -2.32 21.46 18.31
N PHE A 292 -2.35 20.26 17.81
CA PHE A 292 -3.20 19.83 16.72
C PHE A 292 -3.91 18.54 17.14
N PHE A 293 -5.25 18.52 17.00
CA PHE A 293 -6.04 17.32 17.15
C PHE A 293 -6.60 16.86 15.80
N TYR A 294 -6.40 15.60 15.50
CA TYR A 294 -7.15 14.91 14.48
C TYR A 294 -8.20 14.04 15.18
N LEU A 295 -9.46 14.33 14.96
CA LEU A 295 -10.57 13.62 15.57
C LEU A 295 -11.32 12.83 14.51
N THR A 296 -11.45 11.52 14.73
CA THR A 296 -12.31 10.63 13.94
C THR A 296 -13.71 10.52 14.50
N ILE A 297 -13.93 11.09 15.68
CA ILE A 297 -15.22 11.21 16.38
C ILE A 297 -15.49 12.69 16.68
N GLY A 298 -16.68 13.04 17.05
CA GLY A 298 -17.05 14.42 17.37
C GLY A 298 -16.28 15.04 18.54
N PHE A 299 -16.50 16.32 18.81
CA PHE A 299 -15.80 17.10 19.85
C PHE A 299 -16.44 16.96 21.23
N GLU A 300 -17.44 16.13 21.39
CA GLU A 300 -18.31 16.06 22.57
C GLU A 300 -17.50 15.90 23.85
N PHE A 301 -16.40 15.12 23.79
CA PHE A 301 -15.52 14.90 24.93
C PHE A 301 -14.68 16.12 25.32
N LEU A 302 -14.58 17.14 24.45
CA LEU A 302 -13.94 18.43 24.75
C LEU A 302 -14.89 19.44 25.39
N LEU A 303 -16.19 19.17 25.37
CA LEU A 303 -17.18 20.07 25.95
C LEU A 303 -17.05 20.06 27.47
N PRO A 304 -17.18 21.25 28.13
CA PRO A 304 -17.36 21.30 29.56
C PRO A 304 -18.56 20.47 30.01
N HIS A 305 -18.48 19.88 31.19
CA HIS A 305 -19.57 19.02 31.72
C HIS A 305 -20.91 19.73 31.70
N GLU A 306 -20.93 21.02 32.04
CA GLU A 306 -22.16 21.84 32.07
C GLU A 306 -22.81 21.96 30.69
N VAL A 307 -22.03 22.00 29.62
CA VAL A 307 -22.53 22.07 28.23
C VAL A 307 -23.04 20.70 27.81
N PHE A 308 -22.35 19.62 28.19
CA PHE A 308 -22.79 18.26 27.93
C PHE A 308 -24.11 17.93 28.62
N ASP A 309 -24.25 18.31 29.90
CA ASP A 309 -25.47 18.13 30.68
C ASP A 309 -26.62 18.90 30.04
N HIS A 310 -26.41 20.15 29.63
CA HIS A 310 -27.42 20.96 28.96
C HIS A 310 -27.89 20.39 27.61
N ILE A 311 -26.94 19.83 26.81
CA ILE A 311 -27.27 19.17 25.55
C ILE A 311 -28.06 17.88 25.82
N SER A 312 -27.67 17.08 26.80
CA SER A 312 -28.33 15.83 27.15
C SER A 312 -29.74 16.01 27.70
N GLU A 313 -30.03 17.16 28.34
CA GLU A 313 -31.38 17.54 28.81
C GLU A 313 -32.30 18.01 27.67
N THR A 314 -31.71 18.56 26.59
CA THR A 314 -32.46 19.17 25.48
C THR A 314 -32.65 18.23 24.27
N VAL A 315 -31.87 17.17 24.17
CA VAL A 315 -31.91 16.22 23.05
C VAL A 315 -32.43 14.87 23.52
N SER A 316 -33.38 14.30 22.80
CA SER A 316 -33.87 12.95 23.11
C SER A 316 -32.76 11.92 22.98
N PRO A 317 -32.76 10.82 23.77
CA PRO A 317 -31.74 9.78 23.71
C PRO A 317 -31.48 9.22 22.30
N GLU A 318 -32.49 9.23 21.43
CA GLU A 318 -32.40 8.75 20.04
C GLU A 318 -31.66 9.73 19.12
N GLN A 319 -31.60 11.02 19.48
CA GLN A 319 -30.91 12.06 18.71
C GLN A 319 -29.49 12.32 19.20
N ALA A 320 -29.16 11.89 20.42
CA ALA A 320 -27.81 12.06 21.00
C ALA A 320 -26.78 11.07 20.44
N PHE A 321 -27.20 10.01 19.71
CA PHE A 321 -26.36 8.96 19.15
C PHE A 321 -26.47 8.85 17.61
N ALA A 322 -27.05 9.81 16.93
CA ALA A 322 -27.10 9.95 15.50
C ALA A 322 -26.07 11.00 15.02
#